data_626964d5a9be865b68695b99710f15f1
#
_entry.id   626964d5a9be865b68695b99710f15f1
#
_cell.length_a   1.000
_cell.length_b   1.000
_cell.length_c   1.000
_cell.angle_alpha   90.00
_cell.angle_beta   90.00
_cell.angle_gamma   90.00
#
_symmetry.space_group_name_H-M   'P 1'
#
loop_
_entity.id
_entity.type
_entity.pdbx_description
1 polymer ?
#
loop_
_entity_poly.entity_id
_entity_poly.type
_entity_poly.pdbx_seq_one_letter_code
_entity_poly.pdbx_strand_id
1 'polypeptide(L)'
;LAELLGASPAQVCIAAEIAMEHNLGLTCDPVAGQVQVPCIERNAIAAVKAVNAARMALRRSSEPRVCLDKVIETMYETGKDMNAKYRETSRGGLAMKIVACD
;
A
#
# COMPACT_ATOMS: atom_id res chain seq x y z
N LEU A 1 3.07 -14.21 1.74
CA LEU A 1 2.54 -15.01 0.63
C LEU A 1 3.63 -15.60 -0.25
N ALA A 2 4.64 -14.80 -0.59
CA ALA A 2 5.76 -15.29 -1.42
C ALA A 2 6.45 -16.52 -0.82
N GLU A 3 6.65 -16.54 0.50
CA GLU A 3 7.22 -17.70 1.19
C GLU A 3 6.39 -18.96 1.00
N LEU A 4 5.07 -18.85 1.09
CA LEU A 4 4.14 -19.97 0.86
C LEU A 4 4.23 -20.50 -0.56
N LEU A 5 4.63 -19.69 -1.52
CA LEU A 5 4.80 -20.07 -2.91
C LEU A 5 6.21 -20.59 -3.21
N GLY A 6 7.05 -20.77 -2.20
CA GLY A 6 8.39 -21.33 -2.32
C GLY A 6 9.49 -20.32 -2.61
N ALA A 7 9.26 -19.03 -2.34
CA ALA A 7 10.24 -17.98 -2.54
C ALA A 7 11.43 -18.10 -1.58
N SER A 8 12.62 -17.71 -2.03
CA SER A 8 13.79 -17.55 -1.18
C SER A 8 13.62 -16.32 -0.26
N PRO A 9 14.40 -16.22 0.84
CA PRO A 9 14.36 -15.03 1.68
C PRO A 9 14.56 -13.71 0.90
N ALA A 10 15.46 -13.70 -0.07
CA ALA A 10 15.68 -12.54 -0.93
C ALA A 10 14.43 -12.20 -1.75
N GLN A 11 13.74 -13.19 -2.29
CA GLN A 11 12.51 -13.00 -3.05
C GLN A 11 11.36 -12.52 -2.16
N VAL A 12 11.31 -12.96 -0.90
CA VAL A 12 10.32 -12.47 0.07
C VAL A 12 10.50 -10.96 0.28
N CYS A 13 11.74 -10.50 0.44
CA CYS A 13 12.03 -9.07 0.59
C CYS A 13 11.67 -8.28 -0.69
N ILE A 14 11.90 -8.86 -1.85
CA ILE A 14 11.52 -8.24 -3.14
C ILE A 14 10.01 -8.11 -3.24
N ALA A 15 9.26 -9.13 -2.84
CA ALA A 15 7.80 -9.08 -2.84
C ALA A 15 7.27 -7.97 -1.94
N ALA A 16 7.84 -7.83 -0.74
CA ALA A 16 7.49 -6.77 0.19
C ALA A 16 7.83 -5.38 -0.39
N GLU A 17 8.99 -5.24 -0.99
CA GLU A 17 9.41 -3.99 -1.65
C GLU A 17 8.44 -3.59 -2.76
N ILE A 18 8.07 -4.52 -3.64
CA ILE A 18 7.13 -4.25 -4.73
C ILE A 18 5.79 -3.79 -4.17
N ALA A 19 5.26 -4.52 -3.18
CA ALA A 19 3.96 -4.19 -2.59
C ALA A 19 3.96 -2.81 -1.93
N MET A 20 4.99 -2.48 -1.16
CA MET A 20 5.09 -1.21 -0.46
C MET A 20 5.32 -0.05 -1.42
N GLU A 21 6.18 -0.24 -2.41
CA GLU A 21 6.54 0.78 -3.40
C GLU A 21 5.31 1.33 -4.12
N HIS A 22 4.36 0.47 -4.44
CA HIS A 22 3.16 0.85 -5.19
C HIS A 22 1.98 1.27 -4.30
N ASN A 23 2.20 1.40 -3.01
CA ASN A 23 1.21 1.88 -2.05
C ASN A 23 1.67 3.12 -1.29
N LEU A 24 2.78 3.74 -1.69
CA LEU A 24 3.27 4.98 -1.08
C LEU A 24 2.30 6.12 -1.33
N GLY A 25 2.07 6.92 -0.30
CA GLY A 25 1.29 8.16 -0.43
C GLY A 25 -0.21 7.99 -0.57
N LEU A 26 -0.76 6.80 -0.33
CA LEU A 26 -2.20 6.61 -0.34
C LEU A 26 -2.86 7.36 0.82
N THR A 27 -3.90 8.11 0.49
CA THR A 27 -4.69 8.83 1.50
C THR A 27 -5.62 7.88 2.25
N CYS A 28 -6.01 8.27 3.46
CA CYS A 28 -7.08 7.60 4.19
C CYS A 28 -8.34 8.46 4.08
N ASP A 29 -9.44 7.87 3.67
CA ASP A 29 -10.67 8.59 3.37
C ASP A 29 -11.87 8.00 4.12
N PRO A 30 -11.95 8.19 5.46
CA PRO A 30 -13.08 7.69 6.24
C PRO A 30 -14.36 8.47 5.91
N VAL A 31 -15.32 7.82 5.29
CA VAL A 31 -16.60 8.40 4.92
C VAL A 31 -17.52 8.42 6.14
N ALA A 32 -18.04 9.57 6.48
CA ALA A 32 -18.88 9.77 7.68
C ALA A 32 -18.19 9.27 8.97
N GLY A 33 -16.88 9.38 9.04
CA GLY A 33 -16.10 8.90 10.18
C GLY A 33 -15.96 7.38 10.27
N GLN A 34 -16.38 6.65 9.26
CA GLN A 34 -16.32 5.18 9.25
C GLN A 34 -15.28 4.68 8.26
N VAL A 35 -14.53 3.67 8.69
CA VAL A 35 -13.49 3.03 7.87
C VAL A 35 -14.05 1.85 7.06
N GLN A 36 -15.21 2.01 6.45
CA GLN A 36 -15.86 0.95 5.67
C GLN A 36 -15.57 1.09 4.18
N VAL A 37 -16.11 2.12 3.57
CA VAL A 37 -15.89 2.40 2.15
C VAL A 37 -15.19 3.75 2.07
N PRO A 38 -14.07 3.92 1.38
CA PRO A 38 -13.41 2.98 0.47
C PRO A 38 -12.41 2.01 1.14
N CYS A 39 -12.25 2.01 2.46
CA CYS A 39 -11.22 1.21 3.12
C CYS A 39 -11.36 -0.29 2.87
N ILE A 40 -12.59 -0.82 2.88
CA ILE A 40 -12.84 -2.24 2.58
C ILE A 40 -12.39 -2.57 1.16
N GLU A 41 -12.72 -1.72 0.21
CA GLU A 41 -12.33 -1.92 -1.19
C GLU A 41 -10.82 -1.82 -1.37
N ARG A 42 -10.16 -0.85 -0.72
CA ARG A 42 -8.71 -0.71 -0.76
C ARG A 42 -8.01 -1.93 -0.18
N ASN A 43 -8.51 -2.50 0.89
CA ASN A 43 -7.95 -3.71 1.47
C ASN A 43 -8.10 -4.90 0.52
N ALA A 44 -9.23 -5.02 -0.15
CA ALA A 44 -9.45 -6.07 -1.15
C ALA A 44 -8.47 -5.92 -2.33
N ILE A 45 -8.31 -4.70 -2.84
CA ILE A 45 -7.38 -4.40 -3.92
C ILE A 45 -5.94 -4.67 -3.47
N ALA A 46 -5.59 -4.27 -2.24
CA ALA A 46 -4.25 -4.51 -1.69
C ALA A 46 -3.95 -6.01 -1.56
N ALA A 47 -4.93 -6.83 -1.22
CA ALA A 47 -4.76 -8.28 -1.19
C ALA A 47 -4.40 -8.83 -2.57
N VAL A 48 -5.06 -8.38 -3.62
CA VAL A 48 -4.75 -8.77 -5.00
C VAL A 48 -3.36 -8.26 -5.41
N LYS A 49 -3.00 -7.04 -5.03
CA LYS A 49 -1.65 -6.50 -5.25
C LYS A 49 -0.59 -7.35 -4.57
N ALA A 50 -0.85 -7.83 -3.35
CA ALA A 50 0.08 -8.69 -2.62
C ALA A 50 0.34 -10.00 -3.37
N VAL A 51 -0.71 -10.63 -3.91
CA VAL A 51 -0.58 -11.84 -4.74
C VAL A 51 0.25 -11.55 -5.97
N ASN A 52 -0.03 -10.46 -6.66
CA ASN A 52 0.71 -10.08 -7.86
C ASN A 52 2.17 -9.73 -7.55
N ALA A 53 2.44 -9.03 -6.45
CA ALA A 53 3.80 -8.71 -6.01
C ALA A 53 4.61 -9.99 -5.74
N ALA A 54 4.00 -10.97 -5.08
CA ALA A 54 4.64 -12.26 -4.81
C ALA A 54 5.00 -12.98 -6.11
N ARG A 55 4.09 -13.00 -7.08
CA ARG A 55 4.33 -13.62 -8.40
C ARG A 55 5.43 -12.91 -9.18
N MET A 56 5.44 -11.59 -9.15
CA MET A 56 6.48 -10.78 -9.80
C MET A 56 7.85 -11.08 -9.19
N ALA A 57 7.92 -11.16 -7.86
CA ALA A 57 9.16 -11.45 -7.15
C ALA A 57 9.72 -12.84 -7.50
N LEU A 58 8.85 -13.85 -7.62
CA LEU A 58 9.25 -15.21 -8.00
C LEU A 58 9.84 -15.29 -9.40
N ARG A 59 9.45 -14.40 -10.29
CA ARG A 59 9.94 -14.35 -11.67
C ARG A 59 11.17 -13.47 -11.84
N ARG A 60 11.52 -12.68 -10.84
CA ARG A 60 12.66 -11.77 -10.92
C ARG A 60 13.96 -12.57 -10.76
N SER A 61 14.86 -12.39 -11.72
CA SER A 61 16.17 -13.05 -11.72
C SER A 61 17.33 -12.11 -11.36
N SER A 62 17.07 -10.82 -11.23
CA SER A 62 18.08 -9.81 -10.94
C SER A 62 17.86 -9.17 -9.58
N GLU A 63 18.90 -8.54 -9.03
CA GLU A 63 18.79 -7.74 -7.82
C GLU A 63 17.82 -6.58 -8.02
N PRO A 64 17.03 -6.21 -6.98
CA PRO A 64 16.14 -5.09 -7.08
C PRO A 64 16.92 -3.78 -7.22
N ARG A 65 16.44 -2.87 -8.05
CA ARG A 65 17.04 -1.54 -8.21
C ARG A 65 16.74 -0.63 -7.03
N VAL A 66 15.60 -0.86 -6.38
CA VAL A 66 15.20 -0.16 -5.16
C VAL A 66 15.12 -1.20 -4.06
N CYS A 67 15.89 -1.03 -2.99
CA CYS A 67 15.88 -2.00 -1.91
C CYS A 67 14.75 -1.69 -0.92
N LEU A 68 14.32 -2.71 -0.19
CA LEU A 68 13.23 -2.62 0.78
C LEU A 68 13.49 -1.52 1.83
N ASP A 69 14.73 -1.39 2.30
CA ASP A 69 15.06 -0.37 3.30
C ASP A 69 14.81 1.04 2.80
N LYS A 70 15.07 1.29 1.52
CA LYS A 70 14.80 2.60 0.91
C LYS A 70 13.32 2.86 0.72
N VAL A 71 12.54 1.83 0.43
CA VAL A 71 11.08 1.95 0.36
C VAL A 71 10.50 2.28 1.74
N ILE A 72 10.97 1.59 2.78
CA ILE A 72 10.54 1.84 4.16
C ILE A 72 10.87 3.28 4.58
N GLU A 73 12.09 3.73 4.30
CA GLU A 73 12.54 5.10 4.58
C GLU A 73 11.65 6.13 3.86
N THR A 74 11.38 5.90 2.59
CA THR A 74 10.52 6.77 1.77
C THR A 74 9.11 6.81 2.31
N MET A 75 8.56 5.67 2.72
CA MET A 75 7.23 5.59 3.30
C MET A 75 7.14 6.41 4.60
N TYR A 76 8.16 6.34 5.43
CA TYR A 76 8.23 7.13 6.66
C TYR A 76 8.25 8.63 6.37
N GLU A 77 9.07 9.06 5.42
CA GLU A 77 9.17 10.47 5.02
C GLU A 77 7.87 10.96 4.39
N THR A 78 7.27 10.17 3.51
CA THR A 78 5.98 10.50 2.90
C THR A 78 4.91 10.65 3.96
N GLY A 79 4.92 9.77 4.96
CA GLY A 79 3.99 9.85 6.08
C GLY A 79 4.14 11.13 6.88
N LYS A 80 5.37 11.59 7.09
CA LYS A 80 5.63 12.87 7.76
C LYS A 80 5.10 14.08 6.97
N ASP A 81 5.27 14.03 5.65
CA ASP A 81 4.86 15.11 4.77
C ASP A 81 3.34 15.14 4.54
N MET A 82 2.67 14.05 4.88
CA MET A 82 1.24 13.94 4.68
C MET A 82 0.49 14.88 5.62
N ASN A 83 -0.31 15.78 5.04
CA ASN A 83 -1.16 16.68 5.80
C ASN A 83 -2.20 15.89 6.59
N ALA A 84 -2.54 16.35 7.79
CA ALA A 84 -3.50 15.69 8.67
C ALA A 84 -4.84 15.39 7.99
N LYS A 85 -5.26 16.22 7.06
CA LYS A 85 -6.52 16.02 6.32
C LYS A 85 -6.51 14.78 5.40
N TYR A 86 -5.34 14.19 5.15
CA TYR A 86 -5.20 12.99 4.31
C TYR A 86 -4.80 11.75 5.10
N ARG A 87 -4.65 11.87 6.42
CA ARG A 87 -4.33 10.77 7.31
C ARG A 87 -5.59 10.01 7.74
N GLU A 88 -5.42 9.05 8.61
CA GLU A 88 -6.49 8.18 9.11
C GLU A 88 -7.70 8.93 9.70
N THR A 89 -7.44 10.10 10.28
CA THR A 89 -8.49 11.00 10.79
C THR A 89 -8.79 12.13 9.80
N SER A 90 -8.65 11.88 8.52
CA SER A 90 -8.64 12.92 7.51
C SER A 90 -9.96 13.65 7.39
N ARG A 91 -9.85 14.96 7.08
CA ARG A 91 -10.99 15.84 6.79
C ARG A 91 -10.93 16.36 5.35
N GLY A 92 -9.99 15.85 4.56
CA GLY A 92 -9.79 16.23 3.18
C GLY A 92 -9.94 15.05 2.23
N GLY A 93 -9.57 15.23 0.97
CA GLY A 93 -9.65 14.19 -0.02
C GLY A 93 -11.06 13.67 -0.23
N LEU A 94 -11.17 12.37 -0.42
CA LEU A 94 -12.45 11.72 -0.68
C LEU A 94 -13.42 11.84 0.52
N ALA A 95 -12.88 11.86 1.75
CA ALA A 95 -13.69 12.01 2.96
C ALA A 95 -14.54 13.28 2.95
N MET A 96 -14.03 14.36 2.32
CA MET A 96 -14.74 15.64 2.19
C MET A 96 -15.65 15.70 0.96
N LYS A 97 -15.43 14.86 -0.03
CA LYS A 97 -16.10 14.92 -1.32
C LYS A 97 -17.31 14.00 -1.43
N ILE A 98 -17.37 12.98 -0.58
CA ILE A 98 -18.50 12.05 -0.61
C ILE A 98 -19.67 12.63 0.16
N VAL A 99 -20.67 13.03 -0.60
CA VAL A 99 -22.00 13.30 -0.11
C VAL A 99 -22.86 12.11 -0.51
N ALA A 100 -23.86 11.77 0.27
CA ALA A 100 -24.75 10.66 -0.07
C ALA A 100 -25.26 10.80 -1.51
N CYS A 101 -25.05 9.77 -2.30
CA CYS A 101 -25.61 9.71 -3.65
C CYS A 101 -27.08 9.35 -3.54
N ASP A 102 -27.92 10.20 -4.04
CA ASP A 102 -29.35 9.94 -4.13
C ASP A 102 -29.67 9.09 -5.36
#